data_7c7455b100db033ce58ce525b59e6a70
#
_entry.id   7c7455b100db033ce58ce525b59e6a70
#
_cell.length_a   1.000
_cell.length_b   1.000
_cell.length_c   1.000
_cell.angle_alpha   90.00
_cell.angle_beta   90.00
_cell.angle_gamma   90.00
#
_symmetry.space_group_name_H-M   'P 1'
#
loop_
_entity.id
_entity.type
_entity.pdbx_description
1 polymer ?
#
loop_
_entity_poly.entity_id
_entity_poly.type
_entity_poly.pdbx_seq_one_letter_code
_entity_poly.pdbx_strand_id
1 'polypeptide(L)'
;MARIVAHLIVGARPEPFLDALLRSLAPAVEHLCVNDNSGLGDASPHAQTLARSAFARQGRLSVARTRFQDFSSARNACFELDDDADERTWVAFVDADEVHGEGFVKIAARLDRLPREIGYVDGYTWHFFQSFDWYASIERRMAFFRWTPQARWEGSVHERLIGVPGKRLALPYVYGHYGHVVPFEWEAQKERLYATLGFPGRSVDDAAARRADRAGDYQAIEETYRDVWTRMLRFRGRHPAAARDTIARIKDERAEHFRAIAEIIARRQTLPVRLCNLAHRANYAQRWRLRVLEGLRYGML
;
A
#
# COMPACT_ATOMS: atom_id res chain seq x y z
N MET A 1 1.19 13.31 23.49
CA MET A 1 1.49 12.53 22.27
C MET A 1 0.51 12.95 21.18
N ALA A 2 0.92 12.88 19.91
CA ALA A 2 -0.02 13.07 18.81
C ALA A 2 -1.07 11.95 18.83
N ARG A 3 -2.33 12.28 18.52
CA ARG A 3 -3.37 11.31 18.25
C ARG A 3 -3.22 10.78 16.83
N ILE A 4 -3.20 9.47 16.64
CA ILE A 4 -3.01 8.85 15.32
C ILE A 4 -4.30 8.12 14.94
N VAL A 5 -4.89 8.53 13.84
CA VAL A 5 -6.08 7.90 13.23
C VAL A 5 -5.67 7.30 11.89
N ALA A 6 -6.11 6.10 11.57
CA ALA A 6 -5.88 5.52 10.25
C ALA A 6 -7.14 5.58 9.39
N HIS A 7 -6.99 6.01 8.15
CA HIS A 7 -8.03 5.99 7.12
C HIS A 7 -7.77 4.87 6.13
N LEU A 8 -8.72 3.94 6.01
CA LEU A 8 -8.67 2.75 5.19
C LEU A 8 -9.92 2.63 4.33
N ILE A 9 -9.75 2.28 3.07
CA ILE A 9 -10.86 1.86 2.21
C ILE A 9 -10.70 0.39 1.83
N VAL A 10 -11.81 -0.33 1.74
CA VAL A 10 -11.84 -1.72 1.26
C VAL A 10 -12.93 -1.90 0.23
N GLY A 11 -12.68 -2.73 -0.79
CA GLY A 11 -13.61 -2.98 -1.90
C GLY A 11 -14.31 -4.34 -1.78
N ALA A 12 -14.95 -4.79 -2.86
CA ALA A 12 -15.65 -6.08 -2.90
C ALA A 12 -14.71 -7.29 -3.00
N ARG A 13 -13.46 -7.07 -3.38
CA ARG A 13 -12.47 -8.15 -3.51
C ARG A 13 -11.81 -8.45 -2.18
N PRO A 14 -11.61 -9.73 -1.82
CA PRO A 14 -10.84 -10.08 -0.64
C PRO A 14 -9.43 -9.48 -0.65
N GLU A 15 -8.97 -8.97 0.48
CA GLU A 15 -7.63 -8.41 0.65
C GLU A 15 -6.79 -9.33 1.56
N PRO A 16 -5.90 -10.16 1.00
CA PRO A 16 -5.17 -11.16 1.77
C PRO A 16 -4.30 -10.59 2.89
N PHE A 17 -3.87 -9.33 2.75
CA PHE A 17 -3.00 -8.65 3.70
C PHE A 17 -3.73 -7.79 4.72
N LEU A 18 -5.05 -7.68 4.67
CA LEU A 18 -5.82 -6.83 5.58
C LEU A 18 -5.54 -7.14 7.06
N ASP A 19 -5.56 -8.43 7.46
CA ASP A 19 -5.25 -8.80 8.85
C ASP A 19 -3.82 -8.41 9.25
N ALA A 20 -2.86 -8.60 8.34
CA ALA A 20 -1.47 -8.21 8.55
C ALA A 20 -1.31 -6.68 8.67
N LEU A 21 -2.02 -5.90 7.84
CA LEU A 21 -2.10 -4.46 7.96
C LEU A 21 -2.62 -4.08 9.35
N LEU A 22 -3.79 -4.56 9.74
CA LEU A 22 -4.43 -4.21 11.02
C LEU A 22 -3.53 -4.51 12.22
N ARG A 23 -2.85 -5.68 12.21
CA ARG A 23 -1.85 -6.01 13.25
C ARG A 23 -0.65 -5.08 13.25
N SER A 24 -0.22 -4.60 12.09
CA SER A 24 0.92 -3.69 11.96
C SER A 24 0.62 -2.27 12.42
N LEU A 25 -0.63 -1.84 12.33
CA LEU A 25 -1.10 -0.51 12.75
C LEU A 25 -1.42 -0.44 14.25
N ALA A 26 -1.94 -1.53 14.82
CA ALA A 26 -2.51 -1.56 16.17
C ALA A 26 -1.61 -0.99 17.29
N PRO A 27 -0.25 -1.12 17.24
CA PRO A 27 0.63 -0.56 18.26
C PRO A 27 0.73 0.97 18.28
N ALA A 28 0.32 1.67 17.20
CA ALA A 28 0.54 3.10 17.05
C ALA A 28 -0.71 3.90 16.70
N VAL A 29 -1.74 3.26 16.18
CA VAL A 29 -2.99 3.89 15.75
C VAL A 29 -4.02 3.81 16.88
N GLU A 30 -4.56 4.95 17.26
CA GLU A 30 -5.57 5.04 18.33
C GLU A 30 -6.97 4.72 17.81
N HIS A 31 -7.29 5.11 16.59
CA HIS A 31 -8.60 4.85 15.99
C HIS A 31 -8.46 4.49 14.52
N LEU A 32 -9.27 3.53 14.05
CA LEU A 32 -9.30 3.09 12.67
C LEU A 32 -10.66 3.45 12.05
N CYS A 33 -10.63 4.31 11.04
CA CYS A 33 -11.78 4.66 10.20
C CYS A 33 -11.73 3.87 8.91
N VAL A 34 -12.73 3.01 8.69
CA VAL A 34 -12.82 2.16 7.50
C VAL A 34 -14.05 2.55 6.69
N ASN A 35 -13.87 2.77 5.40
CA ASN A 35 -14.99 2.80 4.49
C ASN A 35 -15.04 1.50 3.68
N ASP A 36 -16.05 0.66 3.93
CA ASP A 36 -16.31 -0.56 3.19
C ASP A 36 -17.18 -0.25 1.95
N ASN A 37 -16.51 -0.18 0.82
CA ASN A 37 -17.10 0.08 -0.49
C ASN A 37 -17.49 -1.19 -1.25
N SER A 38 -17.54 -2.35 -0.58
CA SER A 38 -17.89 -3.63 -1.22
C SER A 38 -19.31 -3.64 -1.79
N GLY A 39 -20.20 -2.84 -1.21
CA GLY A 39 -21.65 -2.88 -1.52
C GLY A 39 -22.34 -4.13 -0.98
N LEU A 40 -21.66 -4.96 -0.18
CA LEU A 40 -22.13 -6.26 0.30
C LEU A 40 -22.62 -6.24 1.77
N GLY A 41 -22.52 -5.09 2.45
CA GLY A 41 -22.94 -4.97 3.85
C GLY A 41 -22.20 -5.97 4.75
N ASP A 42 -22.94 -6.75 5.53
CA ASP A 42 -22.37 -7.77 6.44
C ASP A 42 -21.79 -8.98 5.70
N ALA A 43 -22.14 -9.17 4.41
CA ALA A 43 -21.53 -10.18 3.55
C ALA A 43 -20.19 -9.73 2.94
N SER A 44 -19.69 -8.56 3.32
CA SER A 44 -18.36 -8.10 2.90
C SER A 44 -17.29 -9.13 3.24
N PRO A 45 -16.35 -9.43 2.32
CA PRO A 45 -15.23 -10.34 2.59
C PRO A 45 -14.33 -9.85 3.72
N HIS A 46 -14.45 -8.59 4.12
CA HIS A 46 -13.65 -7.95 5.15
C HIS A 46 -14.31 -7.92 6.53
N ALA A 47 -15.64 -8.11 6.60
CA ALA A 47 -16.42 -7.94 7.82
C ALA A 47 -15.87 -8.75 9.00
N GLN A 48 -15.55 -10.03 8.77
CA GLN A 48 -15.02 -10.91 9.81
C GLN A 48 -13.62 -10.49 10.28
N THR A 49 -12.74 -10.10 9.35
CA THR A 49 -11.38 -9.65 9.66
C THR A 49 -11.41 -8.36 10.48
N LEU A 50 -12.25 -7.40 10.09
CA LEU A 50 -12.45 -6.15 10.83
C LEU A 50 -13.00 -6.42 12.23
N ALA A 51 -14.04 -7.25 12.36
CA ALA A 51 -14.67 -7.57 13.65
C ALA A 51 -13.70 -8.30 14.61
N ARG A 52 -12.78 -9.10 14.11
CA ARG A 52 -11.76 -9.81 14.92
C ARG A 52 -10.51 -8.97 15.20
N SER A 53 -10.39 -7.77 14.64
CA SER A 53 -9.22 -6.91 14.84
C SER A 53 -9.09 -6.45 16.30
N ALA A 54 -7.87 -6.04 16.67
CA ALA A 54 -7.64 -5.38 17.95
C ALA A 54 -8.44 -4.07 18.07
N PHE A 55 -8.64 -3.38 16.96
CA PHE A 55 -9.43 -2.15 16.92
C PHE A 55 -10.89 -2.38 17.32
N ALA A 56 -11.55 -3.38 16.74
CA ALA A 56 -12.95 -3.70 17.09
C ALA A 56 -13.08 -4.15 18.55
N ARG A 57 -12.20 -5.07 19.00
CA ARG A 57 -12.24 -5.55 20.38
C ARG A 57 -12.04 -4.48 21.45
N GLN A 58 -11.39 -3.37 21.09
CA GLN A 58 -11.07 -2.26 21.98
C GLN A 58 -11.97 -1.03 21.77
N GLY A 59 -13.02 -1.16 20.94
CA GLY A 59 -13.92 -0.02 20.63
C GLY A 59 -13.25 1.11 19.85
N ARG A 60 -12.20 0.81 19.10
CA ARG A 60 -11.40 1.78 18.34
C ARG A 60 -11.57 1.64 16.82
N LEU A 61 -12.74 1.18 16.38
CA LEU A 61 -13.09 0.96 14.97
C LEU A 61 -14.39 1.66 14.65
N SER A 62 -14.37 2.53 13.63
CA SER A 62 -15.56 3.06 12.98
C SER A 62 -15.63 2.57 11.54
N VAL A 63 -16.81 2.13 11.08
CA VAL A 63 -17.01 1.59 9.74
C VAL A 63 -18.16 2.31 9.05
N ALA A 64 -17.86 3.01 7.95
CA ALA A 64 -18.87 3.43 6.99
C ALA A 64 -19.05 2.35 5.92
N ARG A 65 -20.23 2.33 5.31
CA ARG A 65 -20.56 1.46 4.19
C ARG A 65 -21.17 2.29 3.09
N THR A 66 -20.35 2.69 2.13
CA THR A 66 -20.80 3.51 1.02
C THR A 66 -20.64 2.76 -0.30
N ARG A 67 -21.46 3.11 -1.28
CA ARG A 67 -21.26 2.58 -2.63
C ARG A 67 -20.03 3.24 -3.24
N PHE A 68 -19.13 2.44 -3.83
CA PHE A 68 -17.98 2.96 -4.55
C PHE A 68 -18.42 3.81 -5.74
N GLN A 69 -17.94 5.04 -5.80
CA GLN A 69 -18.07 5.96 -6.93
C GLN A 69 -16.71 6.19 -7.58
N ASP A 70 -15.76 6.67 -6.78
CA ASP A 70 -14.36 6.85 -7.09
C ASP A 70 -13.52 6.79 -5.81
N PHE A 71 -12.19 6.84 -5.96
CA PHE A 71 -11.29 6.74 -4.82
C PHE A 71 -11.37 7.96 -3.88
N SER A 72 -11.55 9.18 -4.40
CA SER A 72 -11.69 10.36 -3.56
C SER A 72 -12.94 10.30 -2.70
N SER A 73 -14.08 9.98 -3.27
CA SER A 73 -15.35 9.84 -2.53
C SER A 73 -15.24 8.75 -1.46
N ALA A 74 -14.61 7.61 -1.82
CA ALA A 74 -14.39 6.52 -0.87
C ALA A 74 -13.54 6.95 0.32
N ARG A 75 -12.45 7.69 0.10
CA ARG A 75 -11.54 8.17 1.15
C ARG A 75 -12.14 9.31 1.96
N ASN A 76 -12.89 10.20 1.32
CA ASN A 76 -13.55 11.32 2.01
C ASN A 76 -14.56 10.83 3.07
N ALA A 77 -15.22 9.71 2.82
CA ALA A 77 -16.12 9.12 3.81
C ALA A 77 -15.41 8.72 5.13
N CYS A 78 -14.10 8.50 5.12
CA CYS A 78 -13.36 8.22 6.34
C CYS A 78 -13.22 9.44 7.26
N PHE A 79 -13.25 10.67 6.73
CA PHE A 79 -13.20 11.89 7.56
C PHE A 79 -14.46 12.05 8.43
N GLU A 80 -15.60 11.54 7.99
CA GLU A 80 -16.87 11.59 8.71
C GLU A 80 -16.98 10.56 9.84
N LEU A 81 -15.95 9.74 10.06
CA LEU A 81 -15.95 8.65 11.03
C LEU A 81 -15.20 8.97 12.32
N ASP A 82 -14.63 10.15 12.42
CA ASP A 82 -13.80 10.57 13.55
C ASP A 82 -14.20 11.96 14.03
N ASP A 83 -15.22 12.02 14.89
CA ASP A 83 -15.72 13.26 15.48
C ASP A 83 -14.73 13.90 16.47
N ASP A 84 -13.75 13.13 16.96
CA ASP A 84 -12.74 13.58 17.92
C ASP A 84 -11.46 14.15 17.27
N ALA A 85 -11.42 14.27 15.94
CA ALA A 85 -10.26 14.79 15.23
C ALA A 85 -10.04 16.27 15.52
N ASP A 86 -8.83 16.61 15.94
CA ASP A 86 -8.42 17.96 16.29
C ASP A 86 -7.04 18.33 15.66
N GLU A 87 -6.53 19.50 15.94
CA GLU A 87 -5.23 20.01 15.44
C GLU A 87 -4.02 19.17 15.86
N ARG A 88 -4.13 18.28 16.85
CA ARG A 88 -3.09 17.34 17.28
C ARG A 88 -3.19 16.00 16.58
N THR A 89 -4.24 15.78 15.81
CA THR A 89 -4.50 14.54 15.10
C THR A 89 -3.64 14.43 13.84
N TRP A 90 -3.00 13.31 13.69
CA TRP A 90 -2.35 12.89 12.45
C TRP A 90 -3.12 11.71 11.85
N VAL A 91 -3.37 11.80 10.58
CA VAL A 91 -4.04 10.73 9.83
C VAL A 91 -2.97 9.88 9.15
N ALA A 92 -2.96 8.59 9.45
CA ALA A 92 -2.21 7.60 8.70
C ALA A 92 -3.03 7.22 7.46
N PHE A 93 -2.45 7.43 6.29
CA PHE A 93 -3.02 7.06 5.01
C PHE A 93 -2.54 5.66 4.64
N VAL A 94 -3.45 4.70 4.55
CA VAL A 94 -3.10 3.29 4.34
C VAL A 94 -4.02 2.62 3.31
N ASP A 95 -3.44 1.70 2.54
CA ASP A 95 -4.16 0.82 1.63
C ASP A 95 -4.24 -0.61 2.22
N ALA A 96 -5.31 -1.35 1.94
CA ALA A 96 -5.60 -2.66 2.55
C ALA A 96 -4.55 -3.75 2.22
N ASP A 97 -3.77 -3.52 1.20
CA ASP A 97 -2.69 -4.40 0.70
C ASP A 97 -1.28 -3.93 1.13
N GLU A 98 -1.20 -2.98 2.06
CA GLU A 98 0.04 -2.50 2.65
C GLU A 98 0.31 -3.18 4.00
N VAL A 99 1.57 -3.39 4.35
CA VAL A 99 1.95 -3.84 5.69
C VAL A 99 3.15 -3.05 6.17
N HIS A 100 3.01 -2.48 7.36
CA HIS A 100 4.01 -1.63 7.98
C HIS A 100 4.90 -2.41 8.94
N GLY A 101 6.10 -1.91 9.17
CA GLY A 101 7.04 -2.45 10.14
C GLY A 101 7.21 -1.54 11.35
N GLU A 102 8.20 -1.86 12.21
CA GLU A 102 8.54 -1.07 13.40
C GLU A 102 8.80 0.40 13.12
N GLY A 103 9.27 0.74 11.90
CA GLY A 103 9.49 2.13 11.47
C GLY A 103 8.23 2.98 11.56
N PHE A 104 7.06 2.40 11.26
CA PHE A 104 5.77 3.08 11.40
C PHE A 104 5.53 3.50 12.85
N VAL A 105 5.65 2.57 13.78
CA VAL A 105 5.46 2.82 15.22
C VAL A 105 6.43 3.88 15.75
N LYS A 106 7.72 3.78 15.35
CA LYS A 106 8.74 4.75 15.75
C LYS A 106 8.46 6.17 15.26
N ILE A 107 7.96 6.30 14.02
CA ILE A 107 7.59 7.61 13.45
C ILE A 107 6.33 8.13 14.13
N ALA A 108 5.29 7.33 14.24
CA ALA A 108 4.03 7.70 14.87
C ALA A 108 4.25 8.26 16.29
N ALA A 109 5.11 7.61 17.09
CA ALA A 109 5.45 8.04 18.45
C ALA A 109 6.18 9.39 18.54
N ARG A 110 6.61 9.96 17.41
CA ARG A 110 7.38 11.21 17.35
C ARG A 110 6.73 12.33 16.54
N LEU A 111 5.55 12.10 15.97
CA LEU A 111 4.85 13.07 15.12
C LEU A 111 4.53 14.39 15.88
N ASP A 112 4.30 14.32 17.19
CA ASP A 112 4.09 15.50 18.03
C ASP A 112 5.31 16.43 18.13
N ARG A 113 6.52 15.93 17.85
CA ARG A 113 7.76 16.72 17.85
C ARG A 113 7.94 17.54 16.59
N LEU A 114 7.18 17.24 15.53
CA LEU A 114 7.31 17.96 14.27
C LEU A 114 6.74 19.37 14.40
N PRO A 115 7.48 20.37 13.91
CA PRO A 115 6.99 21.75 13.91
C PRO A 115 5.72 21.89 13.04
N ARG A 116 4.93 22.93 13.32
CA ARG A 116 3.64 23.15 12.65
C ARG A 116 3.74 23.33 11.13
N GLU A 117 4.89 23.79 10.63
CA GLU A 117 5.13 23.91 9.20
C GLU A 117 5.24 22.56 8.45
N ILE A 118 5.37 21.43 9.16
CA ILE A 118 5.34 20.10 8.56
C ILE A 118 3.90 19.59 8.59
N GLY A 119 3.24 19.60 7.43
CA GLY A 119 1.88 19.09 7.27
C GLY A 119 1.80 17.63 6.81
N TYR A 120 2.88 17.12 6.21
CA TYR A 120 2.91 15.78 5.64
C TYR A 120 4.21 15.04 5.99
N VAL A 121 4.09 13.74 6.23
CA VAL A 121 5.24 12.84 6.36
C VAL A 121 5.12 11.75 5.29
N ASP A 122 6.14 11.65 4.46
CA ASP A 122 6.22 10.64 3.42
C ASP A 122 7.16 9.50 3.86
N GLY A 123 6.79 8.30 3.49
CA GLY A 123 7.64 7.12 3.49
C GLY A 123 7.95 6.64 2.09
N TYR A 124 8.42 5.42 2.01
CA TYR A 124 8.68 4.74 0.75
C TYR A 124 8.01 3.37 0.78
N THR A 125 7.44 2.96 -0.34
CA THR A 125 6.83 1.65 -0.46
C THR A 125 7.56 0.78 -1.47
N TRP A 126 7.84 -0.47 -1.10
CA TRP A 126 8.23 -1.49 -2.06
C TRP A 126 6.99 -2.03 -2.75
N HIS A 127 6.87 -1.80 -4.04
CA HIS A 127 5.82 -2.39 -4.86
C HIS A 127 6.25 -3.79 -5.32
N PHE A 128 5.76 -4.80 -4.63
CA PHE A 128 5.92 -6.18 -5.04
C PHE A 128 4.95 -6.49 -6.18
N PHE A 129 5.45 -7.12 -7.25
CA PHE A 129 4.64 -7.49 -8.39
C PHE A 129 4.82 -8.97 -8.67
N GLN A 130 3.75 -9.76 -8.52
CA GLN A 130 3.70 -11.20 -8.76
C GLN A 130 4.81 -12.01 -8.06
N SER A 131 5.50 -11.43 -7.10
CA SER A 131 6.60 -12.04 -6.35
C SER A 131 6.79 -11.35 -5.01
N PHE A 132 7.17 -12.09 -3.99
CA PHE A 132 7.64 -11.55 -2.71
C PHE A 132 9.16 -11.39 -2.65
N ASP A 133 9.88 -12.03 -3.57
CA ASP A 133 11.35 -11.99 -3.60
C ASP A 133 11.89 -10.93 -4.55
N TRP A 134 10.99 -10.29 -5.32
CA TRP A 134 11.31 -9.24 -6.27
C TRP A 134 10.29 -8.13 -6.20
N TYR A 135 10.73 -6.88 -6.34
CA TYR A 135 9.88 -5.70 -6.38
C TYR A 135 10.08 -4.92 -7.68
N ALA A 136 8.99 -4.31 -8.17
CA ALA A 136 8.99 -3.58 -9.44
C ALA A 136 9.49 -2.14 -9.28
N SER A 137 9.16 -1.49 -8.17
CA SER A 137 9.55 -0.10 -7.89
C SER A 137 9.64 0.16 -6.40
N ILE A 138 10.31 1.27 -6.07
CA ILE A 138 10.23 1.92 -4.76
C ILE A 138 9.70 3.31 -5.01
N GLU A 139 8.60 3.64 -4.37
CA GLU A 139 7.91 4.90 -4.58
C GLU A 139 7.80 5.68 -3.27
N ARG A 140 7.96 7.01 -3.38
CA ARG A 140 7.68 7.90 -2.29
C ARG A 140 6.18 8.09 -2.18
N ARG A 141 5.62 7.78 -1.03
CA ARG A 141 4.20 7.93 -0.76
C ARG A 141 3.98 8.64 0.57
N MET A 142 2.88 9.38 0.64
CA MET A 142 2.42 9.94 1.90
C MET A 142 2.06 8.80 2.86
N ALA A 143 2.61 8.86 4.07
CA ALA A 143 2.28 7.92 5.15
C ALA A 143 1.40 8.58 6.21
N PHE A 144 1.64 9.87 6.49
CA PHE A 144 0.86 10.64 7.46
C PHE A 144 0.62 12.06 6.96
N PHE A 145 -0.50 12.65 7.39
CA PHE A 145 -0.76 14.07 7.25
C PHE A 145 -1.44 14.63 8.51
N ARG A 146 -1.25 15.93 8.79
CA ARG A 146 -1.99 16.59 9.85
C ARG A 146 -3.45 16.73 9.46
N TRP A 147 -4.32 16.33 10.37
CA TRP A 147 -5.74 16.57 10.17
C TRP A 147 -6.04 18.09 10.15
N THR A 148 -6.94 18.49 9.29
CA THR A 148 -7.55 19.82 9.27
C THR A 148 -8.99 19.70 8.79
N PRO A 149 -9.90 20.59 9.20
CA PRO A 149 -11.29 20.54 8.73
C PRO A 149 -11.46 20.81 7.23
N GLN A 150 -10.41 21.30 6.54
CA GLN A 150 -10.40 21.53 5.10
C GLN A 150 -9.77 20.37 4.33
N ALA A 151 -9.21 19.37 5.01
CA ALA A 151 -8.59 18.23 4.37
C ALA A 151 -9.64 17.43 3.58
N ARG A 152 -9.37 17.19 2.31
CA ARG A 152 -10.19 16.35 1.45
C ARG A 152 -9.39 15.78 0.29
N TRP A 153 -9.88 14.68 -0.24
CA TRP A 153 -9.33 14.06 -1.43
C TRP A 153 -10.05 14.55 -2.67
N GLU A 154 -9.30 14.75 -3.78
CA GLU A 154 -9.81 15.11 -5.10
C GLU A 154 -9.16 14.27 -6.19
N GLY A 155 -9.93 13.93 -7.23
CA GLY A 155 -9.53 13.08 -8.35
C GLY A 155 -10.12 11.67 -8.26
N SER A 156 -10.53 11.11 -9.39
CA SER A 156 -11.19 9.79 -9.42
C SER A 156 -10.21 8.63 -9.21
N VAL A 157 -8.99 8.76 -9.72
CA VAL A 157 -7.85 7.84 -9.57
C VAL A 157 -6.59 8.65 -9.34
N HIS A 158 -5.64 8.13 -8.58
CA HIS A 158 -4.45 8.86 -8.13
C HIS A 158 -4.83 10.17 -7.41
N GLU A 159 -5.79 10.04 -6.54
CA GLU A 159 -6.37 11.12 -5.78
C GLU A 159 -5.31 11.93 -5.01
N ARG A 160 -5.54 13.21 -4.94
CA ARG A 160 -4.66 14.15 -4.27
C ARG A 160 -5.34 14.72 -3.02
N LEU A 161 -4.63 14.67 -1.91
CA LEU A 161 -5.06 15.34 -0.69
C LEU A 161 -4.82 16.85 -0.81
N ILE A 162 -5.84 17.64 -0.55
CA ILE A 162 -5.80 19.09 -0.50
C ILE A 162 -6.32 19.59 0.85
N GLY A 163 -6.16 20.89 1.12
CA GLY A 163 -6.65 21.51 2.36
C GLY A 163 -5.72 21.32 3.57
N VAL A 164 -4.60 20.59 3.44
CA VAL A 164 -3.61 20.45 4.51
C VAL A 164 -2.47 21.43 4.25
N PRO A 165 -2.24 22.40 5.12
CA PRO A 165 -1.13 23.35 4.96
C PRO A 165 0.21 22.71 5.34
N GLY A 166 1.30 23.33 4.87
CA GLY A 166 2.64 23.00 5.30
C GLY A 166 3.48 22.18 4.31
N LYS A 167 4.69 21.87 4.76
CA LYS A 167 5.73 21.20 3.97
C LYS A 167 5.63 19.68 4.09
N ARG A 168 6.22 18.99 3.14
CA ARG A 168 6.37 17.53 3.13
C ARG A 168 7.76 17.15 3.65
N LEU A 169 7.81 16.31 4.67
CA LEU A 169 9.02 15.70 5.20
C LEU A 169 9.09 14.24 4.72
N ALA A 170 10.14 13.87 4.01
CA ALA A 170 10.34 12.48 3.60
C ALA A 170 11.35 11.80 4.53
N LEU A 171 10.92 10.70 5.16
CA LEU A 171 11.71 9.93 6.11
C LEU A 171 12.20 8.61 5.50
N PRO A 172 13.30 8.03 6.00
CA PRO A 172 13.81 6.73 5.57
C PRO A 172 12.98 5.59 6.15
N TYR A 173 11.70 5.65 5.96
CA TYR A 173 10.72 4.67 6.37
C TYR A 173 10.21 3.90 5.15
N VAL A 174 10.25 2.58 5.22
CA VAL A 174 9.85 1.72 4.10
C VAL A 174 8.87 0.66 4.59
N TYR A 175 7.86 0.39 3.77
CA TYR A 175 6.84 -0.63 4.02
C TYR A 175 6.55 -1.42 2.74
N GLY A 176 5.86 -2.55 2.87
CA GLY A 176 5.52 -3.41 1.73
C GLY A 176 4.14 -3.12 1.18
N HIS A 177 4.02 -3.00 -0.13
CA HIS A 177 2.76 -2.97 -0.86
C HIS A 177 2.66 -4.25 -1.71
N TYR A 178 1.63 -5.04 -1.44
CA TYR A 178 1.44 -6.40 -1.97
C TYR A 178 0.27 -6.52 -2.94
N GLY A 179 -0.41 -5.42 -3.26
CA GLY A 179 -1.62 -5.38 -4.06
C GLY A 179 -1.51 -5.88 -5.51
N HIS A 180 -0.27 -6.13 -5.96
CA HIS A 180 0.02 -6.76 -7.24
C HIS A 180 0.57 -8.19 -7.12
N VAL A 181 0.54 -8.80 -5.93
CA VAL A 181 0.87 -10.23 -5.75
C VAL A 181 -0.43 -11.03 -5.64
N VAL A 182 -1.27 -10.87 -6.61
CA VAL A 182 -2.63 -11.41 -6.72
C VAL A 182 -2.79 -12.21 -8.03
N PRO A 183 -3.83 -13.00 -8.22
CA PRO A 183 -4.13 -13.61 -9.51
C PRO A 183 -4.19 -12.57 -10.64
N PHE A 184 -3.76 -12.92 -11.85
CA PHE A 184 -3.81 -12.02 -13.00
C PHE A 184 -5.24 -11.65 -13.40
N GLU A 185 -6.21 -12.51 -13.16
CA GLU A 185 -7.64 -12.16 -13.32
C GLU A 185 -8.02 -10.94 -12.44
N TRP A 186 -7.43 -10.81 -11.26
CA TRP A 186 -7.65 -9.66 -10.39
C TRP A 186 -6.93 -8.40 -10.88
N GLU A 187 -5.72 -8.54 -11.43
CA GLU A 187 -5.03 -7.42 -12.09
C GLU A 187 -5.86 -6.90 -13.27
N ALA A 188 -6.35 -7.79 -14.13
CA ALA A 188 -7.20 -7.41 -15.26
C ALA A 188 -8.49 -6.67 -14.82
N GLN A 189 -9.12 -7.12 -13.72
CA GLN A 189 -10.28 -6.43 -13.14
C GLN A 189 -9.94 -5.03 -12.64
N LYS A 190 -8.79 -4.88 -11.97
CA LYS A 190 -8.31 -3.58 -11.46
C LYS A 190 -8.04 -2.60 -12.60
N GLU A 191 -7.37 -3.06 -13.65
CA GLU A 191 -7.09 -2.25 -14.84
C GLU A 191 -8.38 -1.78 -15.53
N ARG A 192 -9.40 -2.65 -15.64
CA ARG A 192 -10.71 -2.25 -16.16
C ARG A 192 -11.39 -1.20 -15.30
N LEU A 193 -11.38 -1.37 -13.98
CA LEU A 193 -11.93 -0.37 -13.07
C LEU A 193 -11.25 0.99 -13.28
N TYR A 194 -9.93 1.02 -13.38
CA TYR A 194 -9.20 2.27 -13.63
C TYR A 194 -9.58 2.90 -14.98
N ALA A 195 -9.75 2.07 -16.02
CA ALA A 195 -10.21 2.54 -17.33
C ALA A 195 -11.61 3.17 -17.27
N THR A 196 -12.56 2.60 -16.50
CA THR A 196 -13.90 3.20 -16.31
C THR A 196 -13.86 4.54 -15.57
N LEU A 197 -12.83 4.77 -14.77
CA LEU A 197 -12.58 6.04 -14.06
C LEU A 197 -11.78 7.06 -14.90
N GLY A 198 -11.56 6.76 -16.17
CA GLY A 198 -10.84 7.66 -17.09
C GLY A 198 -9.31 7.54 -17.02
N PHE A 199 -8.79 6.51 -16.35
CA PHE A 199 -7.35 6.24 -16.25
C PHE A 199 -7.00 4.93 -16.97
N PRO A 200 -6.70 4.97 -18.28
CA PRO A 200 -6.38 3.78 -19.04
C PRO A 200 -5.07 3.17 -18.53
N GLY A 201 -5.16 2.01 -17.91
CA GLY A 201 -4.04 1.20 -17.49
C GLY A 201 -3.55 0.29 -18.62
N ARG A 202 -2.79 -0.75 -18.23
CA ARG A 202 -2.36 -1.79 -19.16
C ARG A 202 -3.55 -2.65 -19.54
N SER A 203 -3.75 -2.87 -20.83
CA SER A 203 -4.77 -3.80 -21.29
C SER A 203 -4.27 -5.23 -21.08
N VAL A 204 -4.71 -5.85 -19.99
CA VAL A 204 -4.54 -7.30 -19.79
C VAL A 204 -5.78 -7.99 -20.36
N ASP A 205 -5.58 -8.85 -21.34
CA ASP A 205 -6.66 -9.68 -21.87
C ASP A 205 -7.13 -10.69 -20.81
N ASP A 206 -8.42 -10.72 -20.54
CA ASP A 206 -9.03 -11.62 -19.56
C ASP A 206 -8.80 -13.11 -19.87
N ALA A 207 -8.75 -13.47 -21.14
CA ALA A 207 -8.47 -14.85 -21.51
C ALA A 207 -7.00 -15.21 -21.24
N ALA A 208 -6.07 -14.27 -21.47
CA ALA A 208 -4.67 -14.44 -21.11
C ALA A 208 -4.48 -14.55 -19.60
N ALA A 209 -5.15 -13.68 -18.83
CA ALA A 209 -5.12 -13.72 -17.36
C ALA A 209 -5.62 -15.08 -16.83
N ARG A 210 -6.76 -15.56 -17.35
CA ARG A 210 -7.29 -16.89 -16.98
C ARG A 210 -6.37 -18.05 -17.37
N ARG A 211 -5.73 -18.01 -18.56
CA ARG A 211 -4.78 -19.05 -18.95
C ARG A 211 -3.56 -19.07 -18.03
N ALA A 212 -3.02 -17.89 -17.67
CA ALA A 212 -1.92 -17.80 -16.74
C ALA A 212 -2.26 -18.38 -15.35
N ASP A 213 -3.41 -18.00 -14.81
CA ASP A 213 -3.80 -18.41 -13.45
C ASP A 213 -4.23 -19.89 -13.37
N ARG A 214 -4.86 -20.45 -14.42
CA ARG A 214 -5.46 -21.80 -14.39
C ARG A 214 -4.64 -22.85 -15.11
N ALA A 215 -3.90 -22.47 -16.15
CA ALA A 215 -3.15 -23.40 -16.99
C ALA A 215 -1.64 -23.18 -16.97
N GLY A 216 -1.15 -22.17 -16.23
CA GLY A 216 0.27 -21.86 -16.20
C GLY A 216 0.83 -21.32 -17.51
N ASP A 217 -0.03 -20.83 -18.42
CA ASP A 217 0.39 -20.24 -19.69
C ASP A 217 0.62 -18.73 -19.51
N TYR A 218 1.88 -18.35 -19.27
CA TYR A 218 2.28 -16.98 -19.01
C TYR A 218 2.75 -16.20 -20.23
N GLN A 219 2.72 -16.77 -21.45
CA GLN A 219 3.33 -16.13 -22.62
C GLN A 219 2.79 -14.72 -22.90
N ALA A 220 1.48 -14.55 -22.95
CA ALA A 220 0.86 -13.25 -23.19
C ALA A 220 1.09 -12.27 -22.03
N ILE A 221 1.08 -12.78 -20.78
CA ILE A 221 1.38 -11.98 -19.56
C ILE A 221 2.84 -11.53 -19.56
N GLU A 222 3.76 -12.40 -19.95
CA GLU A 222 5.19 -12.06 -20.05
C GLU A 222 5.42 -10.89 -21.00
N GLU A 223 4.73 -10.87 -22.14
CA GLU A 223 4.83 -9.77 -23.11
C GLU A 223 4.14 -8.49 -22.60
N THR A 224 2.96 -8.58 -22.03
CA THR A 224 2.21 -7.41 -21.50
C THR A 224 3.00 -6.66 -20.43
N TYR A 225 3.71 -7.38 -19.57
CA TYR A 225 4.49 -6.82 -18.47
C TYR A 225 6.01 -6.85 -18.71
N ARG A 226 6.46 -6.92 -19.97
CA ARG A 226 7.87 -7.02 -20.35
C ARG A 226 8.75 -5.97 -19.65
N ASP A 227 8.32 -4.72 -19.62
CA ASP A 227 9.04 -3.62 -18.99
C ASP A 227 9.11 -3.76 -17.45
N VAL A 228 8.09 -4.35 -16.83
CA VAL A 228 8.07 -4.62 -15.39
C VAL A 228 9.11 -5.70 -15.07
N TRP A 229 9.07 -6.85 -15.75
CA TRP A 229 10.02 -7.95 -15.50
C TRP A 229 11.47 -7.51 -15.66
N THR A 230 11.74 -6.64 -16.66
CA THR A 230 13.08 -6.14 -16.94
C THR A 230 13.64 -5.27 -15.82
N ARG A 231 12.81 -4.42 -15.22
CA ARG A 231 13.26 -3.49 -14.18
C ARG A 231 13.17 -4.02 -12.75
N MET A 232 12.60 -5.21 -12.53
CA MET A 232 12.47 -5.78 -11.20
C MET A 232 13.81 -5.91 -10.49
N LEU A 233 13.82 -5.62 -9.22
CA LEU A 233 14.98 -5.72 -8.35
C LEU A 233 14.77 -6.80 -7.30
N ARG A 234 15.79 -7.60 -7.03
CA ARG A 234 15.71 -8.62 -5.99
C ARG A 234 15.59 -7.97 -4.63
N PHE A 235 14.57 -8.36 -3.89
CA PHE A 235 14.38 -7.94 -2.51
C PHE A 235 15.41 -8.64 -1.61
N ARG A 236 16.18 -7.85 -0.86
CA ARG A 236 17.19 -8.36 0.09
C ARG A 236 16.89 -7.95 1.53
N GLY A 237 15.73 -7.32 1.73
CA GLY A 237 15.25 -6.91 3.03
C GLY A 237 14.52 -8.03 3.78
N ARG A 238 13.86 -7.63 4.85
CA ARG A 238 12.93 -8.49 5.58
C ARG A 238 11.53 -7.92 5.44
N HIS A 239 10.58 -8.78 5.10
CA HIS A 239 9.17 -8.39 5.16
C HIS A 239 8.77 -8.05 6.61
N PRO A 240 7.84 -7.10 6.82
CA PRO A 240 7.28 -6.82 8.13
C PRO A 240 6.83 -8.11 8.84
N ALA A 241 7.06 -8.19 10.14
CA ALA A 241 6.73 -9.40 10.90
C ALA A 241 5.27 -9.82 10.72
N ALA A 242 4.35 -8.85 10.70
CA ALA A 242 2.92 -9.09 10.50
C ALA A 242 2.57 -9.71 9.14
N ALA A 243 3.40 -9.54 8.10
CA ALA A 243 3.14 -10.08 6.76
C ALA A 243 3.63 -11.52 6.56
N ARG A 244 4.54 -12.01 7.40
CA ARG A 244 5.30 -13.24 7.12
C ARG A 244 4.44 -14.48 6.96
N ASP A 245 3.48 -14.68 7.85
CA ASP A 245 2.60 -15.86 7.80
C ASP A 245 1.71 -15.83 6.56
N THR A 246 1.18 -14.66 6.21
CA THR A 246 0.39 -14.46 4.99
C THR A 246 1.23 -14.74 3.75
N ILE A 247 2.48 -14.24 3.70
CA ILE A 247 3.42 -14.50 2.61
C ILE A 247 3.74 -15.99 2.50
N ALA A 248 4.03 -16.66 3.62
CA ALA A 248 4.34 -18.08 3.64
C ALA A 248 3.17 -18.90 3.09
N ARG A 249 1.96 -18.65 3.58
CA ARG A 249 0.74 -19.30 3.10
C ARG A 249 0.52 -19.10 1.60
N ILE A 250 0.59 -17.85 1.10
CA ILE A 250 0.39 -17.56 -0.33
C ILE A 250 1.50 -18.21 -1.18
N LYS A 251 2.74 -18.23 -0.71
CA LYS A 251 3.84 -18.92 -1.42
C LYS A 251 3.59 -20.43 -1.53
N ASP A 252 3.06 -21.05 -0.50
CA ASP A 252 2.73 -22.47 -0.50
C ASP A 252 1.54 -22.75 -1.44
N GLU A 253 0.45 -22.01 -1.31
CA GLU A 253 -0.76 -22.13 -2.14
C GLU A 253 -0.49 -21.91 -3.65
N ARG A 254 0.51 -21.09 -4.01
CA ARG A 254 0.84 -20.68 -5.39
C ARG A 254 2.29 -21.01 -5.77
N ALA A 255 2.85 -22.08 -5.27
CA ALA A 255 4.27 -22.42 -5.45
C ALA A 255 4.70 -22.52 -6.92
N GLU A 256 3.87 -23.12 -7.77
CA GLU A 256 4.13 -23.24 -9.22
C GLU A 256 4.13 -21.89 -9.91
N HIS A 257 3.19 -21.02 -9.56
CA HIS A 257 3.13 -19.64 -10.05
C HIS A 257 4.44 -18.90 -9.74
N PHE A 258 4.88 -18.91 -8.47
CA PHE A 258 6.09 -18.20 -8.08
C PHE A 258 7.36 -18.77 -8.74
N ARG A 259 7.40 -20.07 -9.03
CA ARG A 259 8.47 -20.69 -9.80
C ARG A 259 8.49 -20.16 -11.23
N ALA A 260 7.35 -20.17 -11.92
CA ALA A 260 7.21 -19.66 -13.29
C ALA A 260 7.59 -18.17 -13.38
N ILE A 261 7.14 -17.35 -12.43
CA ILE A 261 7.50 -15.92 -12.38
C ILE A 261 9.01 -15.73 -12.18
N ALA A 262 9.64 -16.53 -11.32
CA ALA A 262 11.10 -16.46 -11.12
C ALA A 262 11.86 -16.79 -12.40
N GLU A 263 11.39 -17.75 -13.20
CA GLU A 263 11.96 -18.10 -14.50
C GLU A 263 11.79 -16.98 -15.53
N ILE A 264 10.61 -16.35 -15.60
CA ILE A 264 10.35 -15.17 -16.45
C ILE A 264 11.33 -14.05 -16.11
N ILE A 265 11.45 -13.70 -14.83
CA ILE A 265 12.38 -12.67 -14.38
C ILE A 265 13.83 -13.04 -14.76
N ALA A 266 14.24 -14.29 -14.55
CA ALA A 266 15.60 -14.74 -14.89
C ALA A 266 15.91 -14.59 -16.39
N ARG A 267 14.96 -14.94 -17.28
CA ARG A 267 15.10 -14.76 -18.73
C ARG A 267 15.20 -13.29 -19.14
N ARG A 268 14.45 -12.40 -18.47
CA ARG A 268 14.41 -10.96 -18.81
C ARG A 268 15.57 -10.16 -18.18
N GLN A 269 16.24 -10.69 -17.17
CA GLN A 269 17.35 -10.07 -16.46
C GLN A 269 18.72 -10.37 -17.13
N THR A 270 18.90 -9.89 -18.37
CA THR A 270 20.20 -9.98 -19.08
C THR A 270 21.31 -9.20 -18.37
N LEU A 271 22.58 -9.44 -18.73
CA LEU A 271 23.71 -8.75 -18.09
C LEU A 271 23.63 -7.21 -18.18
N PRO A 272 23.31 -6.58 -19.33
CA PRO A 272 23.11 -5.14 -19.43
C PRO A 272 22.01 -4.64 -18.48
N VAL A 273 20.88 -5.34 -18.40
CA VAL A 273 19.76 -5.02 -17.51
C VAL A 273 20.21 -5.06 -16.05
N ARG A 274 20.97 -6.07 -15.64
CA ARG A 274 21.50 -6.18 -14.27
C ARG A 274 22.42 -5.01 -13.92
N LEU A 275 23.27 -4.57 -14.85
CA LEU A 275 24.14 -3.41 -14.67
C LEU A 275 23.34 -2.11 -14.53
N CYS A 276 22.33 -1.88 -15.36
CA CYS A 276 21.42 -0.75 -15.23
C CYS A 276 20.69 -0.76 -13.88
N ASN A 277 20.21 -1.92 -13.45
CA ASN A 277 19.54 -2.07 -12.16
C ASN A 277 20.47 -1.81 -10.97
N LEU A 278 21.77 -2.16 -11.07
CA LEU A 278 22.77 -1.83 -10.06
C LEU A 278 23.02 -0.31 -9.97
N ALA A 279 23.13 0.37 -11.11
CA ALA A 279 23.25 1.83 -11.15
C ALA A 279 22.02 2.51 -10.52
N HIS A 280 20.83 2.00 -10.79
CA HIS A 280 19.59 2.50 -10.19
C HIS A 280 19.59 2.33 -8.67
N ARG A 281 20.05 1.21 -8.14
CA ARG A 281 20.20 0.97 -6.69
C ARG A 281 21.19 1.93 -6.05
N ALA A 282 22.32 2.20 -6.70
CA ALA A 282 23.32 3.14 -6.19
C ALA A 282 22.74 4.56 -6.05
N ASN A 283 22.00 5.03 -7.06
CA ASN A 283 21.32 6.31 -7.03
C ASN A 283 20.26 6.37 -5.90
N TYR A 284 19.52 5.28 -5.69
CA TYR A 284 18.54 5.19 -4.61
C TYR A 284 19.22 5.27 -3.22
N ALA A 285 20.33 4.56 -3.03
CA ALA A 285 21.08 4.58 -1.78
C ALA A 285 21.61 5.99 -1.44
N GLN A 286 22.02 6.78 -2.43
CA GLN A 286 22.43 8.17 -2.23
C GLN A 286 21.26 9.04 -1.74
N ARG A 287 20.08 8.92 -2.33
CA ARG A 287 18.88 9.63 -1.89
C ARG A 287 18.48 9.24 -0.47
N TRP A 288 18.65 7.97 -0.11
CA TRP A 288 18.35 7.47 1.23
C TRP A 288 19.17 8.16 2.33
N ARG A 289 20.48 8.39 2.10
CA ARG A 289 21.33 9.12 3.04
C ARG A 289 20.79 10.51 3.36
N LEU A 290 20.29 11.24 2.36
CA LEU A 290 19.69 12.55 2.57
C LEU A 290 18.45 12.48 3.47
N ARG A 291 17.65 11.44 3.34
CA ARG A 291 16.44 11.23 4.18
C ARG A 291 16.80 10.89 5.64
N VAL A 292 17.88 10.15 5.83
CA VAL A 292 18.41 9.92 7.18
C VAL A 292 18.82 11.23 7.83
N LEU A 293 19.53 12.12 7.13
CA LEU A 293 19.93 13.42 7.65
C LEU A 293 18.72 14.31 7.96
N GLU A 294 17.70 14.33 7.10
CA GLU A 294 16.45 15.03 7.37
C GLU A 294 15.76 14.47 8.62
N GLY A 295 15.66 13.16 8.75
CA GLY A 295 15.06 12.50 9.91
C GLY A 295 15.79 12.85 11.22
N LEU A 296 17.12 12.87 11.20
CA LEU A 296 17.94 13.28 12.36
C LEU A 296 17.71 14.75 12.71
N ARG A 297 17.65 15.64 11.71
CA ARG A 297 17.40 17.08 11.91
C ARG A 297 16.10 17.34 12.68
N TYR A 298 15.06 16.54 12.45
CA TYR A 298 13.76 16.68 13.12
C TYR A 298 13.56 15.71 14.30
N GLY A 299 14.62 15.00 14.73
CA GLY A 299 14.52 14.04 15.84
C GLY A 299 13.58 12.87 15.59
N MET A 300 13.40 12.49 14.32
CA MET A 300 12.47 11.43 13.89
C MET A 300 13.11 10.04 13.79
N LEU A 301 14.43 9.94 13.93
CA LEU A 301 15.21 8.70 13.90
C LEU A 301 15.87 8.39 15.24
#